data_a390c4e14b35496176f73ba068149351
#
_entry.id   a390c4e14b35496176f73ba068149351
#
_cell.length_a   1.000
_cell.length_b   1.000
_cell.length_c   1.000
_cell.angle_alpha   90.00
_cell.angle_beta   90.00
_cell.angle_gamma   90.00
#
_symmetry.space_group_name_H-M   'P 1'
#
loop_
_entity.id
_entity.type
_entity.pdbx_description
1 polymer ?
#
loop_
_entity_poly.entity_id
_entity_poly.type
_entity_poly.pdbx_seq_one_letter_code
_entity_poly.pdbx_strand_id
1 'polypeptide(L)'
;MRIPKAFLSVLLLILCINGCSQDPPTIPDDPQALTGTNDGIASAIASEALVLTTWECVEPVTVDASALAKTGCVPRIVSYDRLPLGGGIVHYRFHIRVGAGSHDIIGLHRVIKETGHCKPAKTKDAIFLQHGDAKDFEGMFLPFTRSTHMPDGFGLATYLAASDVDVWGIDQPWTLVPSGTTDFTFMKDWGLQRNIDDLRTGMAIARALRLATGFGNDKLILLGYSSGGMTGYATLNHETQVPTRERQVRGFIPADILFKSNDPAIHRAFAYDRSLYEPSYAAGVYQAPIPFALVGSLARTDPSGDSPVIPGLTNLQTALYFACGQIFASDVSIHYLAGYMDATGFPIDLRLVTLPQWFDFLEAGVPYQACKFFMDYDAVIADIGDPPFDDHLSEVRVPVLNLGTKGGLGPYTLYGTTLLGSNDITHRIIEIGTGDVLTEFAHIDLFLAPQAPTLAWQPMLTWLRAHRN
;
A
#
# COMPACT_ATOMS: atom_id res chain seq x y z
N MET A 1 -23.83 -22.81 -9.81
CA MET A 1 -24.65 -21.57 -9.81
C MET A 1 -23.68 -20.45 -10.20
N ARG A 2 -23.86 -19.82 -11.37
CA ARG A 2 -22.96 -18.69 -11.77
C ARG A 2 -23.42 -17.45 -11.03
N ILE A 3 -22.64 -16.98 -10.06
CA ILE A 3 -22.86 -15.66 -9.43
C ILE A 3 -22.66 -14.63 -10.54
N PRO A 4 -23.59 -13.69 -10.76
CA PRO A 4 -23.40 -12.65 -11.77
C PRO A 4 -22.13 -11.87 -11.46
N LYS A 5 -21.23 -11.72 -12.45
CA LYS A 5 -19.92 -11.06 -12.32
C LYS A 5 -20.01 -9.59 -11.88
N ALA A 6 -21.16 -8.95 -12.10
CA ALA A 6 -21.46 -7.58 -11.63
C ALA A 6 -21.64 -7.46 -10.10
N PHE A 7 -21.65 -8.58 -9.36
CA PHE A 7 -22.04 -8.57 -7.96
C PHE A 7 -20.91 -8.11 -7.01
N LEU A 8 -19.65 -8.24 -7.39
CA LEU A 8 -18.54 -7.89 -6.48
C LEU A 8 -18.26 -6.39 -6.47
N SER A 9 -18.34 -5.70 -7.62
CA SER A 9 -18.25 -4.23 -7.67
C SER A 9 -19.45 -3.58 -6.96
N VAL A 10 -20.64 -4.18 -7.05
CA VAL A 10 -21.85 -3.78 -6.33
C VAL A 10 -21.75 -4.04 -4.83
N LEU A 11 -20.96 -5.02 -4.39
CA LEU A 11 -20.89 -5.41 -2.99
C LEU A 11 -20.12 -4.40 -2.13
N LEU A 12 -19.07 -3.76 -2.65
CA LEU A 12 -18.42 -2.63 -1.98
C LEU A 12 -19.39 -1.46 -1.77
N LEU A 13 -20.38 -1.30 -2.67
CA LEU A 13 -21.38 -0.23 -2.62
C LEU A 13 -22.57 -0.53 -1.70
N ILE A 14 -23.02 -1.79 -1.59
CA ILE A 14 -24.18 -2.18 -0.77
C ILE A 14 -23.89 -2.01 0.73
N LEU A 15 -22.65 -2.14 1.17
CA LEU A 15 -22.23 -1.86 2.55
C LEU A 15 -22.30 -0.35 2.90
N CYS A 16 -22.26 0.54 1.90
CA CYS A 16 -22.43 1.97 2.13
C CYS A 16 -23.87 2.39 2.46
N ILE A 17 -24.89 1.57 2.17
CA ILE A 17 -26.31 1.95 2.27
C ILE A 17 -26.98 1.46 3.59
N ASN A 18 -26.43 0.45 4.27
CA ASN A 18 -27.07 -0.20 5.41
C ASN A 18 -26.42 0.07 6.79
N GLY A 19 -25.53 1.06 6.90
CA GLY A 19 -24.87 1.40 8.16
C GLY A 19 -25.60 2.48 8.96
N CYS A 20 -26.84 2.25 9.40
CA CYS A 20 -27.49 3.10 10.40
C CYS A 20 -28.08 2.28 11.53
N SER A 21 -27.68 2.67 12.74
CA SER A 21 -28.24 2.39 14.08
C SER A 21 -27.65 1.22 14.87
N GLN A 22 -26.70 1.57 15.73
CA GLN A 22 -26.68 1.18 17.16
C GLN A 22 -25.73 2.14 17.91
N ASP A 23 -26.22 2.70 19.01
CA ASP A 23 -25.51 3.68 19.85
C ASP A 23 -24.26 3.10 20.51
N PRO A 24 -23.13 3.83 20.55
CA PRO A 24 -21.94 3.43 21.27
C PRO A 24 -21.95 3.88 22.74
N PRO A 25 -21.22 3.18 23.63
CA PRO A 25 -21.04 3.62 25.01
C PRO A 25 -20.10 4.83 25.13
N THR A 26 -20.47 5.77 25.97
CA THR A 26 -19.78 7.03 26.26
C THR A 26 -18.45 6.82 26.97
N ILE A 27 -17.38 7.46 26.48
CA ILE A 27 -16.10 7.67 27.19
C ILE A 27 -15.97 9.19 27.45
N PRO A 28 -15.50 9.64 28.63
CA PRO A 28 -15.49 11.05 29.03
C PRO A 28 -14.38 11.85 28.34
N ASP A 29 -14.76 13.06 27.90
CA ASP A 29 -13.86 14.11 27.40
C ASP A 29 -13.14 14.81 28.56
N ASP A 30 -11.82 15.03 28.42
CA ASP A 30 -11.11 16.04 29.20
C ASP A 30 -10.32 16.96 28.24
N PRO A 31 -10.75 18.23 28.09
CA PRO A 31 -10.04 19.19 27.26
C PRO A 31 -9.22 20.15 28.12
N GLN A 32 -7.91 20.00 28.17
CA GLN A 32 -7.07 21.12 28.58
C GLN A 32 -6.55 21.89 27.38
N ALA A 33 -7.15 23.06 27.20
CA ALA A 33 -6.77 24.08 26.23
C ALA A 33 -5.40 24.72 26.58
N LEU A 34 -4.51 24.77 25.59
CA LEU A 34 -3.37 25.69 25.60
C LEU A 34 -3.64 26.78 24.57
N THR A 35 -4.00 27.95 25.09
CA THR A 35 -4.05 29.20 24.33
C THR A 35 -2.64 29.79 24.23
N GLY A 36 -2.10 29.88 23.01
CA GLY A 36 -0.89 30.62 22.69
C GLY A 36 -1.12 31.49 21.47
N THR A 37 -0.89 32.79 21.64
CA THR A 37 -1.16 33.88 20.71
C THR A 37 -0.39 33.80 19.40
N ASN A 38 -1.13 33.93 18.29
CA ASN A 38 -0.64 34.04 16.91
C ASN A 38 -0.18 35.47 16.62
N ASP A 39 1.09 35.81 16.85
CA ASP A 39 1.74 36.96 16.20
C ASP A 39 3.27 36.78 16.23
N GLY A 40 3.82 36.17 15.21
CA GLY A 40 5.28 36.00 15.07
C GLY A 40 5.76 35.01 14.02
N ILE A 41 4.89 34.32 13.33
CA ILE A 41 5.29 33.17 12.46
C ILE A 41 5.42 33.54 10.97
N ALA A 42 5.02 34.72 10.54
CA ALA A 42 4.98 35.06 9.11
C ALA A 42 6.32 35.49 8.48
N SER A 43 7.41 35.59 9.25
CA SER A 43 8.70 36.14 8.75
C SER A 43 9.89 35.17 8.72
N ALA A 44 9.73 33.90 9.09
CA ALA A 44 10.83 32.93 9.21
C ALA A 44 10.77 31.75 8.21
N ILE A 45 9.86 31.75 7.21
CA ILE A 45 9.61 30.58 6.33
C ILE A 45 10.64 30.45 5.17
N ALA A 46 11.79 31.09 5.21
CA ALA A 46 12.74 31.05 4.11
C ALA A 46 13.88 30.01 4.25
N SER A 47 14.03 29.30 5.36
CA SER A 47 15.08 28.26 5.53
C SER A 47 14.85 27.34 6.74
N GLU A 48 13.64 26.97 7.06
CA GLU A 48 13.40 26.10 8.22
C GLU A 48 13.45 24.63 7.86
N ALA A 49 14.39 24.02 8.47
CA ALA A 49 14.67 22.63 8.58
C ALA A 49 13.73 21.95 9.59
N LEU A 50 13.19 20.78 9.23
CA LEU A 50 12.47 19.94 10.16
C LEU A 50 13.40 19.56 11.33
N VAL A 51 13.15 20.09 12.53
CA VAL A 51 13.84 19.64 13.75
C VAL A 51 13.06 18.43 14.31
N LEU A 52 13.54 17.24 14.02
CA LEU A 52 13.08 16.05 14.72
C LEU A 52 13.66 16.12 16.15
N THR A 53 12.80 16.18 17.17
CA THR A 53 13.19 16.14 18.57
C THR A 53 13.98 14.86 18.88
N THR A 54 14.88 14.93 19.88
CA THR A 54 15.67 13.79 20.33
C THR A 54 14.75 12.65 20.81
N TRP A 55 14.76 11.55 20.09
CA TRP A 55 14.14 10.29 20.48
C TRP A 55 15.24 9.27 20.77
N GLU A 56 14.95 8.28 21.59
CA GLU A 56 15.88 7.17 21.77
C GLU A 56 16.26 6.61 20.39
N CYS A 57 17.56 6.53 20.10
CA CYS A 57 18.11 6.10 18.81
C CYS A 57 18.01 7.09 17.62
N VAL A 58 17.46 8.27 17.78
CA VAL A 58 17.31 9.25 16.68
C VAL A 58 17.87 10.60 17.12
N GLU A 59 18.98 11.02 16.51
CA GLU A 59 19.52 12.37 16.66
C GLU A 59 18.60 13.39 15.95
N PRO A 60 18.61 14.67 16.36
CA PRO A 60 17.88 15.72 15.67
C PRO A 60 18.27 15.78 14.19
N VAL A 61 17.27 15.74 13.31
CA VAL A 61 17.48 15.74 11.86
C VAL A 61 16.83 16.95 11.25
N THR A 62 17.54 17.55 10.33
CA THR A 62 17.07 18.66 9.51
C THR A 62 16.71 18.13 8.11
N VAL A 63 15.47 18.29 7.69
CA VAL A 63 15.00 17.93 6.35
C VAL A 63 14.91 19.21 5.52
N ASP A 64 15.46 19.20 4.30
CA ASP A 64 15.32 20.31 3.36
C ASP A 64 13.82 20.52 3.03
N ALA A 65 13.29 21.67 3.43
CA ALA A 65 11.88 22.01 3.22
C ALA A 65 11.49 22.03 1.73
N SER A 66 12.45 22.24 0.81
CA SER A 66 12.20 22.19 -0.63
C SER A 66 11.90 20.79 -1.15
N ALA A 67 12.32 19.75 -0.43
CA ALA A 67 12.06 18.34 -0.76
C ALA A 67 10.70 17.84 -0.26
N LEU A 68 10.04 18.61 0.62
CA LEU A 68 8.74 18.29 1.17
C LEU A 68 7.62 18.77 0.24
N ALA A 69 6.51 18.04 0.19
CA ALA A 69 5.33 18.52 -0.49
C ALA A 69 4.85 19.83 0.14
N LYS A 70 4.38 20.78 -0.69
CA LYS A 70 3.94 22.11 -0.21
C LYS A 70 2.58 22.02 0.52
N THR A 71 2.54 21.27 1.61
CA THR A 71 1.33 21.10 2.43
C THR A 71 1.03 22.27 3.36
N GLY A 72 1.91 23.32 3.38
CA GLY A 72 1.78 24.43 4.30
C GLY A 72 2.07 24.09 5.77
N CYS A 73 2.47 22.83 6.06
CA CYS A 73 2.77 22.36 7.40
C CYS A 73 4.17 21.69 7.40
N VAL A 74 4.99 22.04 8.38
CA VAL A 74 6.28 21.37 8.58
C VAL A 74 6.03 20.00 9.20
N PRO A 75 6.42 18.89 8.56
CA PRO A 75 6.22 17.55 9.11
C PRO A 75 6.91 17.40 10.47
N ARG A 76 6.25 16.69 11.40
CA ARG A 76 6.80 16.41 12.73
C ARG A 76 6.48 14.99 13.19
N ILE A 77 7.43 14.33 13.83
CA ILE A 77 7.20 13.05 14.49
C ILE A 77 6.29 13.29 15.71
N VAL A 78 5.18 12.55 15.80
CA VAL A 78 4.22 12.61 16.92
C VAL A 78 4.32 11.39 17.82
N SER A 79 4.80 10.26 17.32
CA SER A 79 5.13 9.09 18.12
C SER A 79 6.21 8.23 17.45
N TYR A 80 6.84 7.37 18.22
CA TYR A 80 7.94 6.51 17.81
C TYR A 80 7.93 5.22 18.62
N ASP A 81 8.13 4.10 17.93
CA ASP A 81 8.33 2.79 18.54
C ASP A 81 9.56 2.11 17.94
N ARG A 82 10.28 1.34 18.76
CA ARG A 82 11.35 0.45 18.35
C ARG A 82 11.01 -0.98 18.75
N LEU A 83 10.78 -1.84 17.78
CA LEU A 83 10.25 -3.19 17.94
C LEU A 83 11.28 -4.23 17.47
N PRO A 84 11.93 -4.99 18.36
CA PRO A 84 12.79 -6.09 17.95
C PRO A 84 11.98 -7.19 17.24
N LEU A 85 12.45 -7.62 16.06
CA LEU A 85 11.81 -8.67 15.25
C LEU A 85 12.56 -10.01 15.32
N GLY A 86 13.62 -10.11 16.12
CA GLY A 86 14.49 -11.28 16.17
C GLY A 86 15.67 -11.21 15.20
N GLY A 87 16.68 -12.07 15.39
CA GLY A 87 17.86 -12.15 14.50
C GLY A 87 18.68 -10.85 14.38
N GLY A 88 18.55 -9.92 15.34
CA GLY A 88 19.16 -8.59 15.28
C GLY A 88 18.44 -7.61 14.36
N ILE A 89 17.29 -7.97 13.82
CA ILE A 89 16.45 -7.09 13.00
C ILE A 89 15.52 -6.29 13.90
N VAL A 90 15.39 -5.01 13.62
CA VAL A 90 14.55 -4.07 14.36
C VAL A 90 13.65 -3.32 13.39
N HIS A 91 12.41 -3.17 13.79
CA HIS A 91 11.40 -2.34 13.13
C HIS A 91 11.24 -1.05 13.93
N TYR A 92 11.56 0.06 13.30
CA TYR A 92 11.29 1.41 13.78
C TYR A 92 10.01 1.90 13.13
N ARG A 93 9.04 2.34 13.92
CA ARG A 93 7.76 2.87 13.49
C ARG A 93 7.59 4.29 13.98
N PHE A 94 7.37 5.21 13.05
CA PHE A 94 7.16 6.63 13.34
C PHE A 94 5.77 7.02 12.86
N HIS A 95 5.02 7.76 13.66
CA HIS A 95 3.87 8.50 13.19
C HIS A 95 4.29 9.95 12.93
N ILE A 96 4.00 10.46 11.75
CA ILE A 96 4.47 11.76 11.31
C ILE A 96 3.25 12.58 10.90
N ARG A 97 3.04 13.71 11.56
CA ARG A 97 2.03 14.68 11.16
C ARG A 97 2.54 15.43 9.93
N VAL A 98 1.75 15.42 8.85
CA VAL A 98 2.10 16.00 7.55
C VAL A 98 1.15 17.12 7.12
N GLY A 99 0.13 17.43 7.92
CA GLY A 99 -0.86 18.48 7.66
C GLY A 99 -1.49 19.01 8.95
N ALA A 100 -2.42 19.94 8.82
CA ALA A 100 -3.09 20.59 9.94
C ALA A 100 -4.25 19.77 10.52
N GLY A 101 -4.84 18.86 9.74
CA GLY A 101 -5.98 18.03 10.19
C GLY A 101 -5.56 16.98 11.22
N SER A 102 -6.51 16.55 12.05
CA SER A 102 -6.27 15.53 13.09
C SER A 102 -5.80 14.20 12.50
N HIS A 103 -6.27 13.87 11.30
CA HIS A 103 -5.95 12.63 10.56
C HIS A 103 -4.83 12.82 9.51
N ASP A 104 -4.19 14.00 9.41
CA ASP A 104 -3.05 14.23 8.52
C ASP A 104 -1.77 13.64 9.12
N ILE A 105 -1.76 12.33 9.29
CA ILE A 105 -0.67 11.55 9.87
C ILE A 105 -0.35 10.41 8.92
N ILE A 106 0.93 10.24 8.62
CA ILE A 106 1.47 9.04 7.93
C ILE A 106 2.24 8.18 8.93
N GLY A 107 2.28 6.87 8.69
CA GLY A 107 3.26 5.99 9.31
C GLY A 107 4.53 5.97 8.46
N LEU A 108 5.71 6.11 9.06
CA LEU A 108 6.98 5.84 8.40
C LEU A 108 7.66 4.68 9.11
N HIS A 109 8.08 3.68 8.34
CA HIS A 109 8.68 2.46 8.83
C HIS A 109 10.13 2.35 8.40
N ARG A 110 10.98 1.80 9.28
CA ARG A 110 12.33 1.35 8.95
C ARG A 110 12.53 -0.05 9.51
N VAL A 111 12.89 -1.00 8.67
CA VAL A 111 13.28 -2.35 9.08
C VAL A 111 14.76 -2.54 8.73
N ILE A 112 15.59 -2.73 9.74
CA ILE A 112 17.05 -2.78 9.57
C ILE A 112 17.68 -3.71 10.60
N LYS A 113 18.81 -4.31 10.24
CA LYS A 113 19.64 -5.06 11.18
C LYS A 113 20.43 -4.10 12.07
N GLU A 114 20.52 -4.41 13.36
CA GLU A 114 21.37 -3.69 14.33
C GLU A 114 22.57 -4.52 14.74
N THR A 115 23.70 -3.88 14.95
CA THR A 115 24.93 -4.45 15.54
C THR A 115 25.00 -4.25 17.06
N GLY A 116 24.09 -3.48 17.62
CA GLY A 116 23.91 -3.16 19.01
C GLY A 116 22.74 -2.23 19.19
N HIS A 117 22.31 -1.98 20.43
CA HIS A 117 21.16 -1.13 20.70
C HIS A 117 21.32 0.25 20.04
N CYS A 118 20.34 0.65 19.23
CA CYS A 118 20.35 1.89 18.43
C CYS A 118 21.56 2.04 17.46
N LYS A 119 22.17 0.93 17.06
CA LYS A 119 23.31 0.93 16.13
C LYS A 119 22.98 0.14 14.86
N PRO A 120 22.29 0.75 13.89
CA PRO A 120 22.00 0.10 12.63
C PRO A 120 23.28 -0.38 11.93
N ALA A 121 23.24 -1.60 11.39
CA ALA A 121 24.31 -2.15 10.58
C ALA A 121 24.47 -1.31 9.31
N LYS A 122 25.69 -0.97 8.93
CA LYS A 122 25.94 -0.18 7.71
C LYS A 122 25.52 -0.98 6.47
N THR A 123 24.67 -0.40 5.66
CA THR A 123 24.19 -0.96 4.39
C THR A 123 24.48 0.00 3.24
N LYS A 124 24.70 -0.55 2.05
CA LYS A 124 24.82 0.22 0.80
C LYS A 124 23.49 0.31 0.05
N ASP A 125 22.60 -0.63 0.32
CA ASP A 125 21.33 -0.76 -0.39
C ASP A 125 20.21 -0.17 0.46
N ALA A 126 19.26 0.51 -0.20
CA ALA A 126 18.06 1.01 0.43
C ALA A 126 16.87 0.90 -0.52
N ILE A 127 15.72 0.53 0.04
CA ILE A 127 14.46 0.42 -0.65
C ILE A 127 13.35 1.09 0.15
N PHE A 128 12.36 1.65 -0.55
CA PHE A 128 11.15 2.20 0.05
C PHE A 128 9.93 1.42 -0.46
N LEU A 129 9.11 0.91 0.46
CA LEU A 129 7.98 0.05 0.18
C LEU A 129 6.67 0.83 0.35
N GLN A 130 5.84 0.83 -0.69
CA GLN A 130 4.47 1.35 -0.69
C GLN A 130 3.50 0.17 -0.80
N HIS A 131 2.66 -0.01 0.23
CA HIS A 131 1.63 -1.06 0.26
C HIS A 131 0.49 -0.79 -0.72
N GLY A 132 -0.32 -1.82 -0.99
CA GLY A 132 -1.55 -1.76 -1.76
C GLY A 132 -2.78 -1.43 -0.92
N ASP A 133 -3.96 -1.71 -1.49
CA ASP A 133 -5.25 -1.48 -0.83
C ASP A 133 -5.48 -2.38 0.38
N ALA A 134 -6.35 -1.95 1.27
CA ALA A 134 -6.86 -2.71 2.40
C ALA A 134 -5.83 -3.13 3.46
N LYS A 135 -4.57 -2.72 3.34
CA LYS A 135 -3.48 -3.10 4.23
C LYS A 135 -2.60 -1.92 4.62
N ASP A 136 -1.96 -2.05 5.79
CA ASP A 136 -0.86 -1.24 6.24
C ASP A 136 0.50 -1.90 5.88
N PHE A 137 1.59 -1.24 6.22
CA PHE A 137 2.96 -1.75 6.00
C PHE A 137 3.20 -3.09 6.71
N GLU A 138 2.78 -3.22 7.97
CA GLU A 138 2.98 -4.45 8.73
C GLU A 138 2.19 -5.62 8.14
N GLY A 139 0.90 -5.41 7.86
CA GLY A 139 0.03 -6.44 7.29
C GLY A 139 0.49 -6.94 5.93
N MET A 140 1.19 -6.10 5.16
CA MET A 140 1.69 -6.49 3.84
C MET A 140 3.13 -7.01 3.86
N PHE A 141 4.05 -6.30 4.51
CA PHE A 141 5.49 -6.59 4.39
C PHE A 141 6.12 -7.28 5.60
N LEU A 142 5.36 -7.38 6.70
CA LEU A 142 5.72 -8.07 7.94
C LEU A 142 4.57 -8.98 8.42
N PRO A 143 3.97 -9.82 7.57
CA PRO A 143 2.73 -10.54 7.89
C PRO A 143 2.84 -11.42 9.15
N PHE A 144 4.03 -11.89 9.51
CA PHE A 144 4.24 -12.69 10.73
C PHE A 144 3.97 -11.88 12.02
N THR A 145 4.00 -10.54 11.98
CA THR A 145 3.68 -9.71 13.15
C THR A 145 2.17 -9.63 13.41
N ARG A 146 1.36 -10.01 12.42
CA ARG A 146 -0.10 -10.02 12.45
C ARG A 146 -0.70 -11.43 12.41
N SER A 147 0.13 -12.47 12.36
CA SER A 147 -0.31 -13.87 12.24
C SER A 147 0.57 -14.79 13.10
N THR A 148 -0.08 -15.59 13.92
CA THR A 148 0.59 -16.68 14.65
C THR A 148 0.77 -17.95 13.81
N HIS A 149 0.21 -17.97 12.59
CA HIS A 149 0.30 -19.09 11.65
C HIS A 149 1.38 -18.87 10.58
N MET A 150 1.97 -17.67 10.51
CA MET A 150 3.12 -17.40 9.67
C MET A 150 4.41 -17.77 10.40
N PRO A 151 5.45 -18.30 9.71
CA PRO A 151 6.74 -18.55 10.33
C PRO A 151 7.35 -17.26 10.90
N ASP A 152 8.03 -17.37 12.04
CA ASP A 152 8.72 -16.24 12.66
C ASP A 152 9.68 -15.57 11.67
N GLY A 153 9.60 -14.25 11.59
CA GLY A 153 10.43 -13.46 10.69
C GLY A 153 10.05 -13.56 9.20
N PHE A 154 8.97 -14.26 8.84
CA PHE A 154 8.53 -14.35 7.45
C PHE A 154 7.90 -13.03 6.98
N GLY A 155 8.54 -12.37 6.01
CA GLY A 155 8.06 -11.14 5.40
C GLY A 155 9.12 -10.53 4.48
N LEU A 156 8.69 -9.79 3.47
CA LEU A 156 9.61 -9.15 2.52
C LEU A 156 10.58 -8.19 3.24
N ALA A 157 10.07 -7.40 4.18
CA ALA A 157 10.89 -6.39 4.85
C ALA A 157 11.98 -7.04 5.73
N THR A 158 11.68 -8.09 6.47
CA THR A 158 12.66 -8.85 7.25
C THR A 158 13.65 -9.59 6.37
N TYR A 159 13.20 -10.20 5.26
CA TYR A 159 14.07 -10.87 4.29
C TYR A 159 15.12 -9.91 3.71
N LEU A 160 14.69 -8.72 3.29
CA LEU A 160 15.59 -7.71 2.76
C LEU A 160 16.54 -7.15 3.84
N ALA A 161 16.04 -6.87 5.05
CA ALA A 161 16.86 -6.41 6.17
C ALA A 161 17.89 -7.45 6.61
N ALA A 162 17.52 -8.75 6.64
CA ALA A 162 18.44 -9.85 6.89
C ALA A 162 19.54 -9.95 5.82
N SER A 163 19.24 -9.47 4.61
CA SER A 163 20.16 -9.40 3.47
C SER A 163 20.93 -8.08 3.38
N ASP A 164 21.06 -7.35 4.50
CA ASP A 164 21.77 -6.07 4.66
C ASP A 164 21.23 -4.93 3.76
N VAL A 165 19.91 -4.88 3.57
CA VAL A 165 19.20 -3.77 2.94
C VAL A 165 18.55 -2.90 4.01
N ASP A 166 18.65 -1.58 3.92
CA ASP A 166 17.93 -0.60 4.74
C ASP A 166 16.52 -0.42 4.16
N VAL A 167 15.54 -1.07 4.79
CA VAL A 167 14.16 -1.13 4.29
C VAL A 167 13.34 -0.04 4.94
N TRP A 168 12.75 0.81 4.14
CA TRP A 168 11.82 1.86 4.54
C TRP A 168 10.44 1.58 3.96
N GLY A 169 9.42 2.25 4.45
CA GLY A 169 8.08 2.19 3.88
C GLY A 169 7.13 3.14 4.58
N ILE A 170 5.93 3.21 4.06
CA ILE A 170 4.90 4.15 4.51
C ILE A 170 3.60 3.43 4.83
N ASP A 171 2.87 3.96 5.82
CA ASP A 171 1.43 3.83 5.97
C ASP A 171 0.77 5.10 5.47
N GLN A 172 -0.09 4.98 4.48
CA GLN A 172 -0.91 6.09 4.01
C GLN A 172 -1.91 6.52 5.11
N PRO A 173 -2.34 7.79 5.21
CA PRO A 173 -3.17 8.28 6.30
C PRO A 173 -4.45 7.47 6.58
N TRP A 174 -5.06 6.92 5.53
CA TRP A 174 -6.29 6.13 5.66
C TRP A 174 -6.10 4.83 6.45
N THR A 175 -4.89 4.27 6.51
CA THR A 175 -4.60 3.07 7.31
C THR A 175 -4.64 3.36 8.81
N LEU A 176 -4.46 4.62 9.20
CA LEU A 176 -4.39 5.08 10.59
C LEU A 176 -5.73 5.63 11.10
N VAL A 177 -6.79 5.59 10.29
CA VAL A 177 -8.13 6.03 10.70
C VAL A 177 -8.74 5.01 11.66
N PRO A 178 -9.15 5.44 12.87
CA PRO A 178 -9.74 4.53 13.85
C PRO A 178 -11.03 3.88 13.33
N SER A 179 -11.24 2.59 13.67
CA SER A 179 -12.42 1.82 13.23
C SER A 179 -13.76 2.39 13.71
N GLY A 180 -13.74 3.14 14.82
CA GLY A 180 -14.94 3.81 15.37
C GLY A 180 -15.23 5.20 14.79
N THR A 181 -14.50 5.64 13.75
CA THR A 181 -14.72 6.95 13.11
C THR A 181 -16.11 7.01 12.47
N THR A 182 -16.82 8.09 12.69
CA THR A 182 -18.18 8.32 12.15
C THR A 182 -18.26 9.52 11.21
N ASP A 183 -17.35 10.50 11.32
CA ASP A 183 -17.24 11.63 10.41
C ASP A 183 -16.02 11.44 9.51
N PHE A 184 -16.24 11.32 8.20
CA PHE A 184 -15.21 11.11 7.18
C PHE A 184 -15.04 12.32 6.25
N THR A 185 -15.54 13.49 6.63
CA THR A 185 -15.44 14.72 5.81
C THR A 185 -13.99 15.09 5.50
N PHE A 186 -13.04 14.72 6.38
CA PHE A 186 -11.61 14.91 6.15
C PHE A 186 -11.05 14.09 4.98
N MET A 187 -11.72 12.99 4.57
CA MET A 187 -11.29 12.17 3.42
C MET A 187 -11.73 12.75 2.07
N LYS A 188 -12.48 13.83 2.03
CA LYS A 188 -13.01 14.41 0.79
C LYS A 188 -11.95 14.57 -0.29
N ASP A 189 -10.78 15.09 0.06
CA ASP A 189 -9.71 15.38 -0.89
C ASP A 189 -8.57 14.34 -0.85
N TRP A 190 -8.78 13.17 -0.22
CA TRP A 190 -7.79 12.09 -0.14
C TRP A 190 -7.79 11.24 -1.42
N GLY A 191 -7.31 11.83 -2.51
CA GLY A 191 -7.14 11.17 -3.80
C GLY A 191 -5.69 10.76 -4.08
N LEU A 192 -5.42 10.42 -5.32
CA LEU A 192 -4.09 9.97 -5.77
C LEU A 192 -3.02 11.06 -5.55
N GLN A 193 -3.34 12.35 -5.77
CA GLN A 193 -2.39 13.44 -5.51
C GLN A 193 -1.93 13.47 -4.04
N ARG A 194 -2.84 13.25 -3.09
CA ARG A 194 -2.50 13.18 -1.68
C ARG A 194 -1.54 12.01 -1.40
N ASN A 195 -1.80 10.84 -1.97
CA ASN A 195 -0.90 9.68 -1.81
C ASN A 195 0.51 9.95 -2.38
N ILE A 196 0.61 10.67 -3.51
CA ILE A 196 1.88 11.10 -4.09
C ILE A 196 2.65 12.02 -3.13
N ASP A 197 1.96 13.02 -2.58
CA ASP A 197 2.57 14.01 -1.68
C ASP A 197 3.05 13.37 -0.39
N ASP A 198 2.25 12.47 0.19
CA ASP A 198 2.59 11.73 1.41
C ASP A 198 3.75 10.75 1.16
N LEU A 199 3.75 10.03 0.03
CA LEU A 199 4.84 9.13 -0.35
C LEU A 199 6.16 9.89 -0.55
N ARG A 200 6.15 11.02 -1.25
CA ARG A 200 7.35 11.85 -1.46
C ARG A 200 7.85 12.43 -0.13
N THR A 201 6.95 12.87 0.74
CA THR A 201 7.28 13.34 2.09
C THR A 201 7.93 12.23 2.91
N GLY A 202 7.35 11.03 2.92
CA GLY A 202 7.91 9.86 3.61
C GLY A 202 9.32 9.51 3.13
N MET A 203 9.53 9.48 1.80
CA MET A 203 10.86 9.23 1.21
C MET A 203 11.87 10.33 1.55
N ALA A 204 11.47 11.60 1.54
CA ALA A 204 12.37 12.72 1.91
C ALA A 204 12.84 12.63 3.37
N ILE A 205 11.91 12.28 4.28
CA ILE A 205 12.23 12.07 5.70
C ILE A 205 13.12 10.85 5.88
N ALA A 206 12.84 9.73 5.21
CA ALA A 206 13.66 8.52 5.24
C ALA A 206 15.11 8.83 4.81
N ARG A 207 15.30 9.60 3.72
CA ARG A 207 16.64 10.02 3.25
C ARG A 207 17.36 10.92 4.27
N ALA A 208 16.63 11.85 4.89
CA ALA A 208 17.21 12.71 5.93
C ALA A 208 17.65 11.91 7.16
N LEU A 209 16.84 10.95 7.62
CA LEU A 209 17.19 10.03 8.70
C LEU A 209 18.37 9.13 8.33
N ARG A 210 18.46 8.66 7.08
CA ARG A 210 19.62 7.93 6.57
C ARG A 210 20.89 8.79 6.65
N LEU A 211 20.83 10.02 6.18
CA LEU A 211 21.96 10.95 6.23
C LEU A 211 22.43 11.17 7.67
N ALA A 212 21.51 11.46 8.60
CA ALA A 212 21.82 11.69 10.01
C ALA A 212 22.44 10.47 10.70
N THR A 213 22.02 9.26 10.29
CA THR A 213 22.58 8.00 10.81
C THR A 213 23.80 7.50 10.04
N GLY A 214 24.31 8.32 9.09
CA GLY A 214 25.56 8.08 8.37
C GLY A 214 25.46 7.04 7.25
N PHE A 215 24.28 6.92 6.61
CA PHE A 215 24.02 6.03 5.45
C PHE A 215 24.02 6.79 4.10
N GLY A 216 24.27 8.10 4.11
CA GLY A 216 24.19 8.94 2.92
C GLY A 216 22.77 9.44 2.62
N ASN A 217 22.69 10.35 1.64
CA ASN A 217 21.42 10.97 1.19
C ASN A 217 21.05 10.53 -0.23
N ASP A 218 21.42 9.31 -0.61
CA ASP A 218 21.10 8.78 -1.94
C ASP A 218 19.58 8.61 -2.12
N LYS A 219 19.14 8.79 -3.37
CA LYS A 219 17.76 8.48 -3.74
C LYS A 219 17.45 6.99 -3.52
N LEU A 220 16.17 6.67 -3.30
CA LEU A 220 15.74 5.33 -2.94
C LEU A 220 15.25 4.55 -4.17
N ILE A 221 15.33 3.23 -4.12
CA ILE A 221 14.52 2.37 -4.99
C ILE A 221 13.12 2.32 -4.38
N LEU A 222 12.09 2.60 -5.17
CA LEU A 222 10.69 2.52 -4.78
C LEU A 222 10.10 1.21 -5.24
N LEU A 223 9.53 0.43 -4.32
CA LEU A 223 8.61 -0.66 -4.65
C LEU A 223 7.19 -0.18 -4.37
N GLY A 224 6.34 -0.25 -5.37
CA GLY A 224 4.89 -0.02 -5.21
C GLY A 224 4.11 -1.29 -5.55
N TYR A 225 3.38 -1.82 -4.57
CA TYR A 225 2.59 -3.03 -4.74
C TYR A 225 1.12 -2.71 -4.98
N SER A 226 0.49 -3.36 -5.99
CA SER A 226 -0.93 -3.16 -6.29
C SER A 226 -1.23 -1.66 -6.47
N SER A 227 -2.24 -1.09 -5.83
CA SER A 227 -2.52 0.35 -5.87
C SER A 227 -1.36 1.23 -5.38
N GLY A 228 -0.45 0.69 -4.58
CA GLY A 228 0.83 1.35 -4.28
C GLY A 228 1.72 1.47 -5.52
N GLY A 229 1.59 0.58 -6.49
CA GLY A 229 2.21 0.69 -7.81
C GLY A 229 1.62 1.83 -8.64
N MET A 230 0.29 2.04 -8.58
CA MET A 230 -0.39 3.21 -9.16
C MET A 230 0.22 4.51 -8.59
N THR A 231 0.28 4.61 -7.27
CA THR A 231 0.90 5.75 -6.57
C THR A 231 2.36 5.91 -7.00
N GLY A 232 3.11 4.81 -7.19
CA GLY A 232 4.50 4.81 -7.65
C GLY A 232 4.67 5.38 -9.05
N TYR A 233 3.89 4.92 -10.03
CA TYR A 233 3.90 5.47 -11.39
C TYR A 233 3.56 6.96 -11.41
N ALA A 234 2.48 7.36 -10.73
CA ALA A 234 2.06 8.74 -10.61
C ALA A 234 3.11 9.62 -9.90
N THR A 235 3.81 9.07 -8.90
CA THR A 235 4.94 9.75 -8.24
C THR A 235 6.10 9.97 -9.21
N LEU A 236 6.47 8.98 -10.02
CA LEU A 236 7.53 9.13 -11.02
C LEU A 236 7.14 10.15 -12.09
N ASN A 237 5.90 10.14 -12.56
CA ASN A 237 5.34 11.15 -13.46
C ASN A 237 5.53 12.56 -12.86
N HIS A 238 5.10 12.75 -11.60
CA HIS A 238 5.26 14.02 -10.88
C HIS A 238 6.74 14.42 -10.70
N GLU A 239 7.63 13.48 -10.39
CA GLU A 239 9.06 13.76 -10.18
C GLU A 239 9.79 14.23 -11.44
N THR A 240 9.29 13.93 -12.64
CA THR A 240 9.88 14.49 -13.86
C THR A 240 9.75 16.01 -13.91
N GLN A 241 8.71 16.57 -13.26
CA GLN A 241 8.36 17.98 -13.25
C GLN A 241 9.01 18.79 -12.12
N VAL A 242 9.79 18.14 -11.24
CA VAL A 242 10.52 18.81 -10.18
C VAL A 242 12.02 18.77 -10.42
N PRO A 243 12.80 19.73 -9.87
CA PRO A 243 14.25 19.75 -9.98
C PRO A 243 14.89 18.42 -9.53
N THR A 244 15.94 17.98 -10.21
CA THR A 244 16.59 16.68 -9.96
C THR A 244 17.00 16.46 -8.52
N ARG A 245 17.39 17.53 -7.78
CA ARG A 245 17.74 17.46 -6.35
C ARG A 245 16.56 17.12 -5.46
N GLU A 246 15.32 17.42 -5.90
CA GLU A 246 14.08 17.20 -5.16
C GLU A 246 13.44 15.84 -5.43
N ARG A 247 13.93 15.13 -6.45
CA ARG A 247 13.49 13.78 -6.80
C ARG A 247 13.98 12.78 -5.76
N GLN A 248 13.09 11.86 -5.37
CA GLN A 248 13.35 10.87 -4.31
C GLN A 248 13.74 9.51 -4.87
N VAL A 249 13.29 9.19 -6.11
CA VAL A 249 13.38 7.85 -6.68
C VAL A 249 14.56 7.75 -7.65
N ARG A 250 15.35 6.64 -7.55
CA ARG A 250 16.43 6.28 -8.46
C ARG A 250 16.21 4.97 -9.21
N GLY A 251 15.20 4.19 -8.84
CA GLY A 251 14.78 2.95 -9.48
C GLY A 251 13.39 2.57 -9.01
N PHE A 252 12.64 1.82 -9.82
CA PHE A 252 11.25 1.52 -9.54
C PHE A 252 10.92 0.04 -9.73
N ILE A 253 10.17 -0.51 -8.79
CA ILE A 253 9.65 -1.89 -8.82
C ILE A 253 8.12 -1.83 -8.73
N PRO A 254 7.41 -1.65 -9.87
CA PRO A 254 5.96 -1.88 -9.89
C PRO A 254 5.71 -3.37 -9.69
N ALA A 255 5.09 -3.71 -8.56
CA ALA A 255 4.80 -5.07 -8.18
C ALA A 255 3.32 -5.37 -8.35
N ASP A 256 3.02 -6.16 -9.36
CA ASP A 256 1.70 -6.70 -9.71
C ASP A 256 0.61 -5.62 -9.78
N ILE A 257 0.75 -4.67 -10.70
CA ILE A 257 -0.14 -3.53 -10.90
C ILE A 257 -0.57 -3.36 -12.35
N LEU A 258 -1.85 -3.16 -12.60
CA LEU A 258 -2.40 -2.61 -13.84
C LEU A 258 -2.45 -1.08 -13.69
N PHE A 259 -1.49 -0.37 -14.30
CA PHE A 259 -1.45 1.09 -14.27
C PHE A 259 -2.21 1.73 -15.45
N LYS A 260 -1.97 1.25 -16.64
CA LYS A 260 -2.63 1.68 -17.89
C LYS A 260 -2.86 0.46 -18.77
N SER A 261 -3.87 0.55 -19.63
CA SER A 261 -4.17 -0.45 -20.64
C SER A 261 -4.47 0.22 -21.98
N ASN A 262 -4.26 -0.50 -23.06
CA ASN A 262 -4.76 -0.12 -24.40
C ASN A 262 -5.97 -0.97 -24.81
N ASP A 263 -6.52 -1.79 -23.89
CA ASP A 263 -7.69 -2.63 -24.14
C ASP A 263 -8.97 -1.86 -23.79
N PRO A 264 -9.86 -1.59 -24.77
CA PRO A 264 -11.13 -0.90 -24.52
C PRO A 264 -12.07 -1.65 -23.55
N ALA A 265 -11.91 -2.96 -23.38
CA ALA A 265 -12.70 -3.72 -22.43
C ALA A 265 -12.28 -3.38 -20.98
N ILE A 266 -10.97 -3.26 -20.75
CA ILE A 266 -10.43 -2.81 -19.45
C ILE A 266 -10.87 -1.38 -19.15
N HIS A 267 -10.81 -0.47 -20.15
CA HIS A 267 -11.29 0.91 -19.96
C HIS A 267 -12.76 0.94 -19.53
N ARG A 268 -13.64 0.16 -20.20
CA ARG A 268 -15.06 0.10 -19.81
C ARG A 268 -15.27 -0.47 -18.41
N ALA A 269 -14.48 -1.46 -18.02
CA ALA A 269 -14.57 -2.06 -16.70
C ALA A 269 -14.26 -1.05 -15.60
N PHE A 270 -13.15 -0.33 -15.70
CA PHE A 270 -12.77 0.68 -14.71
C PHE A 270 -13.63 1.95 -14.78
N ALA A 271 -14.15 2.31 -15.96
CA ALA A 271 -15.17 3.36 -16.08
C ALA A 271 -16.46 2.99 -15.31
N TYR A 272 -16.86 1.74 -15.39
CA TYR A 272 -17.99 1.23 -14.61
C TYR A 272 -17.68 1.25 -13.11
N ASP A 273 -16.52 0.75 -12.67
CA ASP A 273 -16.15 0.74 -11.25
C ASP A 273 -16.12 2.17 -10.68
N ARG A 274 -15.53 3.13 -11.38
CA ARG A 274 -15.60 4.55 -11.01
C ARG A 274 -17.03 5.04 -10.82
N SER A 275 -17.94 4.69 -11.74
CA SER A 275 -19.35 5.11 -11.68
C SER A 275 -20.09 4.62 -10.44
N LEU A 276 -19.58 3.60 -9.76
CA LEU A 276 -20.15 3.09 -8.50
C LEU A 276 -19.83 3.99 -7.30
N TYR A 277 -18.69 4.68 -7.32
CA TYR A 277 -18.28 5.60 -6.25
C TYR A 277 -18.88 7.01 -6.40
N GLU A 278 -19.08 7.48 -7.64
CA GLU A 278 -19.49 8.87 -7.93
C GLU A 278 -20.77 9.32 -7.22
N PRO A 279 -21.87 8.54 -7.19
CA PRO A 279 -23.09 8.96 -6.51
C PRO A 279 -22.91 9.10 -5.00
N SER A 280 -22.22 8.17 -4.36
CA SER A 280 -21.95 8.20 -2.91
C SER A 280 -21.06 9.37 -2.55
N TYR A 281 -19.98 9.58 -3.33
CA TYR A 281 -19.09 10.73 -3.13
C TYR A 281 -19.81 12.07 -3.31
N ALA A 282 -20.66 12.19 -4.33
CA ALA A 282 -21.47 13.39 -4.55
C ALA A 282 -22.48 13.64 -3.40
N ALA A 283 -22.94 12.58 -2.74
CA ALA A 283 -23.81 12.63 -1.57
C ALA A 283 -23.04 12.91 -0.25
N GLY A 284 -21.70 13.08 -0.27
CA GLY A 284 -20.89 13.37 0.90
C GLY A 284 -20.32 12.14 1.61
N VAL A 285 -20.38 10.95 1.00
CA VAL A 285 -19.75 9.72 1.50
C VAL A 285 -18.36 9.62 0.92
N TYR A 286 -17.34 9.88 1.73
CA TYR A 286 -15.95 10.00 1.27
C TYR A 286 -15.09 8.78 1.57
N GLN A 287 -15.56 7.85 2.41
CA GLN A 287 -14.91 6.57 2.71
C GLN A 287 -15.53 5.43 1.92
N ALA A 288 -14.71 4.47 1.54
CA ALA A 288 -15.09 3.14 1.08
C ALA A 288 -14.78 2.12 2.20
N PRO A 289 -15.78 1.43 2.74
CA PRO A 289 -15.56 0.42 3.76
C PRO A 289 -14.88 -0.82 3.15
N ILE A 290 -13.92 -1.39 3.87
CA ILE A 290 -13.19 -2.58 3.45
C ILE A 290 -13.67 -3.78 4.29
N PRO A 291 -14.29 -4.81 3.71
CA PRO A 291 -14.93 -5.89 4.46
C PRO A 291 -13.96 -6.99 4.90
N PHE A 292 -12.65 -6.88 4.65
CA PHE A 292 -11.68 -7.96 4.86
C PHE A 292 -11.71 -8.50 6.30
N ALA A 293 -11.63 -7.62 7.30
CA ALA A 293 -11.61 -8.03 8.69
C ALA A 293 -12.90 -8.76 9.11
N LEU A 294 -14.06 -8.31 8.63
CA LEU A 294 -15.33 -8.98 8.86
C LEU A 294 -15.36 -10.36 8.21
N VAL A 295 -14.94 -10.48 6.96
CA VAL A 295 -14.91 -11.75 6.21
C VAL A 295 -13.99 -12.75 6.91
N GLY A 296 -12.78 -12.35 7.32
CA GLY A 296 -11.83 -13.21 8.03
C GLY A 296 -12.38 -13.71 9.36
N SER A 297 -12.92 -12.79 10.18
CA SER A 297 -13.48 -13.11 11.48
C SER A 297 -14.67 -14.06 11.40
N LEU A 298 -15.61 -13.81 10.50
CA LEU A 298 -16.78 -14.69 10.31
C LEU A 298 -16.39 -16.06 9.76
N ALA A 299 -15.47 -16.13 8.80
CA ALA A 299 -14.97 -17.40 8.28
C ALA A 299 -14.28 -18.24 9.34
N ARG A 300 -13.63 -17.62 10.31
CA ARG A 300 -12.97 -18.30 11.44
C ARG A 300 -13.96 -18.75 12.52
N THR A 301 -14.93 -17.91 12.88
CA THR A 301 -15.79 -18.14 14.06
C THR A 301 -17.08 -18.86 13.73
N ASP A 302 -17.61 -18.69 12.54
CA ASP A 302 -18.86 -19.33 12.06
C ASP A 302 -18.75 -19.65 10.56
N PRO A 303 -17.89 -20.62 10.16
CA PRO A 303 -17.62 -20.92 8.74
C PRO A 303 -18.83 -21.37 7.95
N SER A 304 -19.81 -21.99 8.59
CA SER A 304 -21.04 -22.51 7.97
C SER A 304 -22.22 -21.54 7.99
N GLY A 305 -22.12 -20.44 8.73
CA GLY A 305 -23.15 -19.41 8.78
C GLY A 305 -23.30 -18.67 7.45
N ASP A 306 -24.46 -18.09 7.22
CA ASP A 306 -24.76 -17.30 6.03
C ASP A 306 -23.90 -16.01 6.02
N SER A 307 -23.27 -15.73 4.89
CA SER A 307 -22.43 -14.54 4.74
C SER A 307 -23.27 -13.27 4.61
N PRO A 308 -23.05 -12.26 5.47
CA PRO A 308 -23.67 -10.94 5.28
C PRO A 308 -23.03 -10.16 4.12
N VAL A 309 -21.85 -10.60 3.64
CA VAL A 309 -21.08 -9.91 2.60
C VAL A 309 -21.45 -10.40 1.21
N ILE A 310 -21.58 -11.72 0.99
CA ILE A 310 -22.04 -12.28 -0.29
C ILE A 310 -23.27 -13.14 -0.02
N PRO A 311 -24.50 -12.65 -0.29
CA PRO A 311 -25.71 -13.42 -0.10
C PRO A 311 -25.70 -14.74 -0.86
N GLY A 312 -26.11 -15.82 -0.19
CA GLY A 312 -26.18 -17.17 -0.75
C GLY A 312 -24.88 -17.96 -0.67
N LEU A 313 -23.80 -17.39 -0.10
CA LEU A 313 -22.59 -18.12 0.30
C LEU A 313 -22.52 -18.26 1.82
N THR A 314 -21.79 -19.27 2.29
CA THR A 314 -21.38 -19.33 3.68
C THR A 314 -20.21 -18.37 3.94
N ASN A 315 -19.90 -18.10 5.21
CA ASN A 315 -18.75 -17.27 5.59
C ASN A 315 -17.43 -17.84 5.06
N LEU A 316 -17.21 -19.16 5.15
CA LEU A 316 -16.03 -19.81 4.59
C LEU A 316 -16.00 -19.69 3.05
N GLN A 317 -17.12 -19.93 2.38
CA GLN A 317 -17.19 -19.78 0.92
C GLN A 317 -16.90 -18.34 0.49
N THR A 318 -17.36 -17.34 1.25
CA THR A 318 -17.05 -15.93 1.01
C THR A 318 -15.55 -15.65 1.14
N ALA A 319 -14.89 -16.16 2.21
CA ALA A 319 -13.45 -15.98 2.38
C ALA A 319 -12.64 -16.65 1.28
N LEU A 320 -13.03 -17.84 0.83
CA LEU A 320 -12.42 -18.53 -0.31
C LEU A 320 -12.65 -17.78 -1.63
N TYR A 321 -13.84 -17.23 -1.83
CA TYR A 321 -14.15 -16.42 -3.00
C TYR A 321 -13.31 -15.13 -3.03
N PHE A 322 -13.08 -14.49 -1.87
CA PHE A 322 -12.16 -13.35 -1.76
C PHE A 322 -10.70 -13.73 -2.06
N ALA A 323 -10.30 -14.97 -1.76
CA ALA A 323 -8.94 -15.44 -2.05
C ALA A 323 -8.75 -15.78 -3.53
N CYS A 324 -9.62 -16.62 -4.08
CA CYS A 324 -9.41 -17.32 -5.34
C CYS A 324 -10.51 -17.06 -6.37
N GLY A 325 -11.59 -16.34 -6.01
CA GLY A 325 -12.60 -15.91 -6.95
C GLY A 325 -12.04 -14.87 -7.91
N GLN A 326 -12.64 -14.80 -9.10
CA GLN A 326 -12.29 -13.76 -10.06
C GLN A 326 -12.72 -12.40 -9.53
N ILE A 327 -11.72 -11.54 -9.32
CA ILE A 327 -11.87 -10.20 -8.77
C ILE A 327 -11.97 -9.22 -9.89
N PHE A 328 -12.42 -8.33 -10.21
CA PHE A 328 -12.60 -7.41 -11.34
C PHE A 328 -13.61 -7.86 -12.41
N ALA A 329 -13.98 -6.90 -13.20
CA ALA A 329 -14.96 -7.03 -14.26
C ALA A 329 -14.59 -8.12 -15.27
N SER A 330 -15.56 -8.55 -16.03
CA SER A 330 -15.57 -9.75 -16.87
C SER A 330 -14.34 -10.04 -17.74
N ASP A 331 -13.52 -9.03 -17.99
CA ASP A 331 -12.42 -9.09 -18.97
C ASP A 331 -11.02 -9.07 -18.32
N VAL A 332 -10.93 -8.79 -16.99
CA VAL A 332 -9.69 -8.89 -16.21
C VAL A 332 -9.83 -10.05 -15.23
N SER A 333 -9.12 -11.14 -15.51
CA SER A 333 -9.14 -12.33 -14.65
C SER A 333 -7.94 -12.30 -13.73
N ILE A 334 -8.14 -11.91 -12.48
CA ILE A 334 -7.13 -12.01 -11.43
C ILE A 334 -7.73 -12.63 -10.18
N HIS A 335 -6.86 -13.21 -9.35
CA HIS A 335 -7.19 -13.65 -8.00
C HIS A 335 -6.05 -13.30 -7.03
N TYR A 336 -6.37 -13.30 -5.75
CA TYR A 336 -5.41 -12.92 -4.71
C TYR A 336 -4.47 -14.06 -4.35
N LEU A 337 -4.96 -15.28 -4.24
CA LEU A 337 -4.20 -16.46 -3.86
C LEU A 337 -4.46 -17.60 -4.83
N ALA A 338 -3.43 -18.40 -5.11
CA ALA A 338 -3.60 -19.65 -5.83
C ALA A 338 -4.53 -20.60 -5.06
N GLY A 339 -5.55 -21.12 -5.72
CA GLY A 339 -6.56 -21.98 -5.10
C GLY A 339 -6.78 -23.29 -5.82
N TYR A 340 -7.64 -24.11 -5.23
CA TYR A 340 -8.24 -25.27 -5.84
C TYR A 340 -9.70 -24.98 -6.15
N MET A 341 -10.15 -25.37 -7.35
CA MET A 341 -11.52 -25.16 -7.83
C MET A 341 -12.27 -26.49 -7.91
N ASP A 342 -13.57 -26.47 -7.65
CA ASP A 342 -14.45 -27.59 -7.97
C ASP A 342 -14.76 -27.67 -9.49
N ALA A 343 -15.55 -28.66 -9.88
CA ALA A 343 -15.94 -28.86 -11.28
C ALA A 343 -16.77 -27.69 -11.87
N THR A 344 -17.30 -26.80 -11.04
CA THR A 344 -18.04 -25.60 -11.45
C THR A 344 -17.17 -24.36 -11.57
N GLY A 345 -15.89 -24.45 -11.15
CA GLY A 345 -14.94 -23.32 -11.06
C GLY A 345 -15.12 -22.48 -9.80
N PHE A 346 -15.78 -23.04 -8.76
CA PHE A 346 -15.89 -22.38 -7.46
C PHE A 346 -14.68 -22.75 -6.56
N PRO A 347 -14.06 -21.78 -5.85
CA PRO A 347 -12.94 -22.07 -4.97
C PRO A 347 -13.34 -22.92 -3.75
N ILE A 348 -12.58 -23.98 -3.50
CA ILE A 348 -12.83 -24.94 -2.42
C ILE A 348 -11.72 -25.03 -1.39
N ASP A 349 -10.50 -24.62 -1.74
CA ASP A 349 -9.34 -24.59 -0.84
C ASP A 349 -8.23 -23.70 -1.41
N LEU A 350 -7.22 -23.37 -0.59
CA LEU A 350 -6.02 -22.63 -0.95
C LEU A 350 -4.87 -23.58 -1.32
N ARG A 351 -4.03 -23.18 -2.27
CA ARG A 351 -2.96 -24.03 -2.79
C ARG A 351 -1.60 -23.79 -2.10
N LEU A 352 -1.23 -22.55 -1.85
CA LEU A 352 0.10 -22.16 -1.39
C LEU A 352 0.09 -21.63 0.04
N VAL A 353 -1.04 -21.15 0.50
CA VAL A 353 -1.28 -20.53 1.80
C VAL A 353 -2.32 -21.35 2.54
N THR A 354 -2.25 -21.43 3.86
CA THR A 354 -3.27 -22.12 4.66
C THR A 354 -4.46 -21.21 4.99
N LEU A 355 -5.64 -21.79 5.22
CA LEU A 355 -6.82 -21.03 5.64
C LEU A 355 -6.57 -20.15 6.89
N PRO A 356 -5.92 -20.66 7.97
CA PRO A 356 -5.59 -19.81 9.12
C PRO A 356 -4.72 -18.60 8.77
N GLN A 357 -3.72 -18.76 7.90
CA GLN A 357 -2.88 -17.64 7.43
C GLN A 357 -3.70 -16.62 6.63
N TRP A 358 -4.60 -17.10 5.78
CA TRP A 358 -5.52 -16.25 5.03
C TRP A 358 -6.47 -15.47 5.94
N PHE A 359 -7.07 -16.13 6.94
CA PHE A 359 -7.94 -15.46 7.89
C PHE A 359 -7.20 -14.39 8.70
N ASP A 360 -5.99 -14.69 9.19
CA ASP A 360 -5.14 -13.71 9.87
C ASP A 360 -4.85 -12.51 8.95
N PHE A 361 -4.54 -12.78 7.68
CA PHE A 361 -4.33 -11.71 6.70
C PHE A 361 -5.60 -10.88 6.48
N LEU A 362 -6.78 -11.49 6.37
CA LEU A 362 -8.03 -10.76 6.23
C LEU A 362 -8.32 -9.91 7.48
N GLU A 363 -8.20 -10.49 8.68
CA GLU A 363 -8.46 -9.83 9.97
C GLU A 363 -7.52 -8.63 10.21
N ALA A 364 -6.30 -8.68 9.67
CA ALA A 364 -5.35 -7.56 9.68
C ALA A 364 -5.69 -6.47 8.64
N GLY A 365 -6.85 -6.53 7.99
CA GLY A 365 -7.32 -5.52 7.05
C GLY A 365 -7.68 -4.21 7.72
N VAL A 366 -7.37 -3.09 7.07
CA VAL A 366 -7.82 -1.77 7.54
C VAL A 366 -9.29 -1.54 7.19
N PRO A 367 -10.04 -0.80 8.01
CA PRO A 367 -11.49 -0.73 7.85
C PRO A 367 -11.96 0.19 6.71
N TYR A 368 -11.15 1.19 6.33
CA TYR A 368 -11.56 2.23 5.39
C TYR A 368 -10.46 2.60 4.41
N GLN A 369 -10.89 3.05 3.22
CA GLN A 369 -10.06 3.70 2.22
C GLN A 369 -10.82 4.88 1.63
N ALA A 370 -10.16 5.85 1.00
CA ALA A 370 -10.83 7.03 0.48
C ALA A 370 -11.47 6.76 -0.89
N CYS A 371 -12.76 7.08 -1.05
CA CYS A 371 -13.47 6.95 -2.33
C CYS A 371 -12.78 7.73 -3.46
N LYS A 372 -12.27 8.93 -3.16
CA LYS A 372 -11.59 9.75 -4.17
C LYS A 372 -10.35 9.06 -4.73
N PHE A 373 -9.61 8.31 -3.91
CA PHE A 373 -8.45 7.55 -4.39
C PHE A 373 -8.87 6.51 -5.43
N PHE A 374 -9.93 5.73 -5.17
CA PHE A 374 -10.45 4.76 -6.14
C PHE A 374 -10.95 5.43 -7.41
N MET A 375 -11.67 6.55 -7.28
CA MET A 375 -12.13 7.32 -8.44
C MET A 375 -10.98 7.85 -9.30
N ASP A 376 -9.90 8.34 -8.70
CA ASP A 376 -8.71 8.80 -9.43
C ASP A 376 -7.96 7.62 -10.06
N TYR A 377 -7.82 6.50 -9.34
CA TYR A 377 -7.24 5.26 -9.81
C TYR A 377 -7.95 4.73 -11.05
N ASP A 378 -9.28 4.61 -10.99
CA ASP A 378 -10.12 4.14 -12.08
C ASP A 378 -10.08 5.09 -13.28
N ALA A 379 -10.02 6.41 -13.04
CA ALA A 379 -9.91 7.41 -14.09
C ALA A 379 -8.60 7.26 -14.88
N VAL A 380 -7.48 7.00 -14.19
CA VAL A 380 -6.18 6.77 -14.85
C VAL A 380 -6.22 5.52 -15.74
N ILE A 381 -6.76 4.40 -15.26
CA ILE A 381 -6.84 3.16 -16.04
C ILE A 381 -7.81 3.27 -17.20
N ALA A 382 -8.98 3.89 -16.96
CA ALA A 382 -10.05 4.03 -17.94
C ALA A 382 -9.81 5.17 -18.93
N ASP A 383 -8.77 6.00 -18.73
CA ASP A 383 -8.46 7.18 -19.55
C ASP A 383 -9.60 8.19 -19.59
N ILE A 384 -10.17 8.49 -18.39
CA ILE A 384 -11.33 9.39 -18.25
C ILE A 384 -10.89 10.72 -17.66
N GLY A 385 -11.24 11.83 -18.35
CA GLY A 385 -11.12 13.18 -17.83
C GLY A 385 -9.70 13.73 -17.77
N ASP A 386 -8.75 13.10 -18.47
CA ASP A 386 -7.36 13.55 -18.60
C ASP A 386 -6.70 13.86 -17.24
N PRO A 387 -6.60 12.87 -16.32
CA PRO A 387 -6.01 13.10 -15.01
C PRO A 387 -4.50 13.32 -15.12
N PRO A 388 -3.91 14.28 -14.37
CA PRO A 388 -2.50 14.72 -14.57
C PRO A 388 -1.47 13.75 -13.96
N PHE A 389 -1.75 12.46 -13.94
CA PHE A 389 -0.92 11.46 -13.25
C PHE A 389 -0.04 10.63 -14.19
N ASP A 390 -0.14 10.84 -15.50
CA ASP A 390 0.52 10.02 -16.52
C ASP A 390 1.06 10.81 -17.73
N ASP A 391 0.92 12.14 -17.76
CA ASP A 391 1.29 13.04 -18.88
C ASP A 391 2.79 13.02 -19.21
N HIS A 392 3.65 12.72 -18.24
CA HIS A 392 5.11 12.82 -18.33
C HIS A 392 5.83 11.47 -18.17
N LEU A 393 5.13 10.35 -18.30
CA LEU A 393 5.73 9.01 -18.17
C LEU A 393 6.90 8.80 -19.15
N SER A 394 6.79 9.33 -20.35
CA SER A 394 7.86 9.27 -21.36
C SER A 394 9.15 10.00 -20.96
N GLU A 395 9.14 10.80 -19.90
CA GLU A 395 10.30 11.47 -19.34
C GLU A 395 10.96 10.69 -18.19
N VAL A 396 10.32 9.64 -17.68
CA VAL A 396 10.85 8.77 -16.63
C VAL A 396 12.02 7.96 -17.17
N ARG A 397 13.19 8.06 -16.53
CA ARG A 397 14.46 7.43 -17.00
C ARG A 397 15.09 6.48 -15.99
N VAL A 398 14.46 6.29 -14.83
CA VAL A 398 15.02 5.38 -13.81
C VAL A 398 14.95 3.93 -14.25
N PRO A 399 15.88 3.05 -13.81
CA PRO A 399 15.75 1.60 -14.01
C PRO A 399 14.45 1.06 -13.43
N VAL A 400 13.85 0.06 -14.10
CA VAL A 400 12.56 -0.53 -13.71
C VAL A 400 12.65 -2.06 -13.67
N LEU A 401 12.22 -2.65 -12.56
CA LEU A 401 11.89 -4.08 -12.47
C LEU A 401 10.39 -4.27 -12.42
N ASN A 402 9.76 -4.58 -13.55
CA ASN A 402 8.36 -4.94 -13.57
C ASN A 402 8.18 -6.37 -13.04
N LEU A 403 7.59 -6.49 -11.87
CA LEU A 403 7.36 -7.75 -11.18
C LEU A 403 5.86 -8.06 -11.20
N GLY A 404 5.45 -9.09 -11.92
CA GLY A 404 4.06 -9.52 -12.00
C GLY A 404 3.88 -10.97 -11.61
N THR A 405 2.64 -11.37 -11.38
CA THR A 405 2.25 -12.76 -11.09
C THR A 405 1.29 -13.29 -12.16
N LYS A 406 1.43 -14.56 -12.53
CA LYS A 406 0.64 -15.16 -13.60
C LYS A 406 -0.85 -15.23 -13.27
N GLY A 407 -1.18 -15.52 -12.02
CA GLY A 407 -2.56 -15.57 -11.51
C GLY A 407 -3.09 -14.21 -11.05
N GLY A 408 -2.22 -13.19 -10.94
CA GLY A 408 -2.58 -11.83 -10.59
C GLY A 408 -2.58 -10.90 -11.80
N LEU A 409 -2.06 -9.69 -11.61
CA LEU A 409 -2.05 -8.63 -12.63
C LEU A 409 -0.88 -8.74 -13.62
N GLY A 410 0.02 -9.71 -13.48
CA GLY A 410 1.20 -9.85 -14.31
C GLY A 410 0.98 -9.71 -15.82
N PRO A 411 -0.04 -10.34 -16.42
CA PRO A 411 -0.33 -10.17 -17.85
C PRO A 411 -0.67 -8.73 -18.25
N TYR A 412 -1.17 -7.92 -17.31
CA TYR A 412 -1.62 -6.54 -17.55
C TYR A 412 -0.57 -5.49 -17.16
N THR A 413 0.53 -5.87 -16.50
CA THR A 413 1.55 -4.91 -16.04
C THR A 413 2.40 -4.35 -17.17
N LEU A 414 2.51 -5.08 -18.29
CA LEU A 414 3.50 -4.81 -19.34
C LEU A 414 3.24 -3.50 -20.07
N TYR A 415 1.98 -3.20 -20.40
CA TYR A 415 1.65 -2.00 -21.16
C TYR A 415 2.09 -0.72 -20.46
N GLY A 416 1.84 -0.59 -19.15
CA GLY A 416 2.26 0.57 -18.37
C GLY A 416 3.75 0.86 -18.45
N THR A 417 4.60 -0.19 -18.53
CA THR A 417 6.05 -0.01 -18.67
C THR A 417 6.48 0.51 -20.03
N THR A 418 5.71 0.25 -21.08
CA THR A 418 6.01 0.75 -22.44
C THR A 418 5.85 2.26 -22.58
N LEU A 419 5.12 2.88 -21.65
CA LEU A 419 4.91 4.33 -21.61
C LEU A 419 6.11 5.08 -21.00
N LEU A 420 6.98 4.37 -20.28
CA LEU A 420 8.16 4.96 -19.65
C LEU A 420 9.26 5.20 -20.68
N GLY A 421 9.99 6.30 -20.49
CA GLY A 421 11.16 6.62 -21.29
C GLY A 421 12.45 5.95 -20.80
N SER A 422 12.39 5.00 -19.87
CA SER A 422 13.53 4.23 -19.39
C SER A 422 14.03 3.26 -20.48
N ASN A 423 15.36 3.15 -20.60
CA ASN A 423 16.02 2.16 -21.46
C ASN A 423 16.47 0.92 -20.68
N ASP A 424 16.18 0.87 -19.37
CA ASP A 424 16.59 -0.18 -18.46
C ASP A 424 15.34 -0.73 -17.76
N ILE A 425 14.63 -1.61 -18.48
CA ILE A 425 13.39 -2.24 -18.01
C ILE A 425 13.58 -3.76 -18.02
N THR A 426 13.50 -4.37 -16.87
CA THR A 426 13.49 -5.82 -16.68
C THR A 426 12.06 -6.28 -16.38
N HIS A 427 11.58 -7.30 -17.09
CA HIS A 427 10.29 -7.92 -16.84
C HIS A 427 10.45 -9.28 -16.16
N ARG A 428 9.67 -9.51 -15.12
CA ARG A 428 9.58 -10.81 -14.46
C ARG A 428 8.13 -11.12 -14.11
N ILE A 429 7.56 -12.12 -14.80
CA ILE A 429 6.26 -12.69 -14.45
C ILE A 429 6.50 -14.00 -13.72
N ILE A 430 6.00 -14.10 -12.49
CA ILE A 430 6.15 -15.28 -11.62
C ILE A 430 5.03 -16.26 -11.95
N GLU A 431 5.43 -17.50 -12.19
CA GLU A 431 4.53 -18.62 -12.44
C GLU A 431 5.07 -19.90 -11.78
N ILE A 432 4.20 -20.84 -11.47
CA ILE A 432 4.55 -22.17 -10.94
C ILE A 432 4.23 -23.29 -11.93
N GLY A 433 3.75 -22.93 -13.13
CA GLY A 433 3.61 -23.84 -14.27
C GLY A 433 2.42 -24.79 -14.17
N THR A 434 1.30 -24.35 -13.57
CA THR A 434 0.11 -25.18 -13.44
C THR A 434 -0.69 -25.31 -14.74
N GLY A 435 -0.49 -24.38 -15.67
CA GLY A 435 -1.25 -24.30 -16.92
C GLY A 435 -2.65 -23.69 -16.79
N ASP A 436 -3.15 -23.46 -15.57
CA ASP A 436 -4.44 -22.84 -15.27
C ASP A 436 -4.22 -21.58 -14.42
N VAL A 437 -4.67 -20.43 -14.92
CA VAL A 437 -4.52 -19.12 -14.28
C VAL A 437 -5.03 -19.12 -12.84
N LEU A 438 -6.17 -19.79 -12.57
CA LEU A 438 -6.78 -19.82 -11.23
C LEU A 438 -5.97 -20.58 -10.18
N THR A 439 -5.05 -21.42 -10.62
CA THR A 439 -4.17 -22.22 -9.76
C THR A 439 -2.70 -21.75 -9.79
N GLU A 440 -2.40 -20.71 -10.59
CA GLU A 440 -1.08 -20.10 -10.69
C GLU A 440 -0.77 -19.18 -9.51
N PHE A 441 0.52 -18.86 -9.34
CA PHE A 441 1.01 -17.91 -8.36
C PHE A 441 0.33 -16.54 -8.56
N ALA A 442 -0.31 -16.04 -7.53
CA ALA A 442 -1.27 -14.95 -7.60
C ALA A 442 -0.81 -13.68 -6.85
N HIS A 443 -1.66 -12.68 -6.84
CA HIS A 443 -1.40 -11.31 -6.39
C HIS A 443 -0.78 -11.21 -4.98
N ILE A 444 -1.44 -11.83 -3.97
CA ILE A 444 -1.00 -11.80 -2.56
C ILE A 444 0.02 -12.93 -2.27
N ASP A 445 0.10 -13.96 -3.11
CA ASP A 445 1.14 -14.98 -2.97
C ASP A 445 2.57 -14.39 -2.98
N LEU A 446 2.76 -13.20 -3.56
CA LEU A 446 4.00 -12.43 -3.49
C LEU A 446 4.51 -12.19 -2.06
N PHE A 447 3.61 -12.21 -1.07
CA PHE A 447 3.93 -11.88 0.33
C PHE A 447 3.59 -12.99 1.31
N LEU A 448 2.65 -13.89 0.99
CA LEU A 448 2.20 -14.94 1.90
C LEU A 448 2.70 -16.34 1.53
N ALA A 449 2.93 -16.63 0.25
CA ALA A 449 3.33 -17.96 -0.18
C ALA A 449 4.75 -18.31 0.29
N PRO A 450 5.00 -19.54 0.80
CA PRO A 450 6.32 -19.97 1.22
C PRO A 450 7.35 -20.00 0.09
N GLN A 451 6.90 -19.97 -1.16
CA GLN A 451 7.76 -19.86 -2.36
C GLN A 451 8.17 -18.42 -2.69
N ALA A 452 7.51 -17.39 -2.12
CA ALA A 452 7.79 -15.98 -2.41
C ALA A 452 9.26 -15.58 -2.21
N PRO A 453 9.98 -16.03 -1.17
CA PRO A 453 11.40 -15.74 -1.01
C PRO A 453 12.24 -16.15 -2.22
N THR A 454 11.98 -17.31 -2.81
CA THR A 454 12.75 -17.85 -3.95
C THR A 454 12.29 -17.26 -5.29
N LEU A 455 10.97 -17.16 -5.49
CA LEU A 455 10.40 -16.79 -6.78
C LEU A 455 10.39 -15.27 -7.02
N ALA A 456 10.18 -14.48 -5.95
CA ALA A 456 10.01 -13.03 -6.02
C ALA A 456 11.13 -12.26 -5.31
N TRP A 457 11.39 -12.52 -4.02
CA TRP A 457 12.23 -11.65 -3.20
C TRP A 457 13.72 -11.78 -3.55
N GLN A 458 14.22 -12.98 -3.80
CA GLN A 458 15.61 -13.19 -4.22
C GLN A 458 15.93 -12.53 -5.58
N PRO A 459 15.11 -12.67 -6.63
CA PRO A 459 15.29 -11.92 -7.88
C PRO A 459 15.25 -10.41 -7.69
N MET A 460 14.30 -9.90 -6.86
CA MET A 460 14.21 -8.48 -6.51
C MET A 460 15.50 -7.98 -5.84
N LEU A 461 16.00 -8.71 -4.85
CA LEU A 461 17.26 -8.40 -4.17
C LEU A 461 18.45 -8.40 -5.14
N THR A 462 18.49 -9.36 -6.07
CA THR A 462 19.53 -9.43 -7.10
C THR A 462 19.50 -8.19 -8.00
N TRP A 463 18.32 -7.81 -8.47
CA TRP A 463 18.12 -6.61 -9.29
C TRP A 463 18.49 -5.33 -8.52
N LEU A 464 18.05 -5.19 -7.27
CA LEU A 464 18.37 -4.07 -6.39
C LEU A 464 19.90 -3.90 -6.26
N ARG A 465 20.63 -5.01 -6.08
CA ARG A 465 22.08 -4.99 -5.97
C ARG A 465 22.79 -4.65 -7.28
N ALA A 466 22.22 -5.01 -8.43
CA ALA A 466 22.75 -4.68 -9.74
C ALA A 466 22.60 -3.18 -10.06
N HIS A 467 21.62 -2.49 -9.46
CA HIS A 467 21.33 -1.07 -9.69
C HIS A 467 21.76 -0.19 -8.51
N ARG A 468 22.90 -0.51 -7.91
CA ARG A 468 23.60 0.35 -6.93
C ARG A 468 24.14 1.60 -7.62
N ASN A 469 24.20 2.72 -6.89
CA ASN A 469 24.92 3.91 -7.34
C ASN A 469 26.41 3.66 -7.38
#